data_4ccd3727fc34652b904cdf042af9352a
#
_entry.id   4ccd3727fc34652b904cdf042af9352a
#
_cell.length_a   1.000
_cell.length_b   1.000
_cell.length_c   1.000
_cell.angle_alpha   90.00
_cell.angle_beta   90.00
_cell.angle_gamma   90.00
#
_symmetry.space_group_name_H-M   'P 1'
#
loop_
_entity.id
_entity.type
_entity.pdbx_description
1 polymer ?
#
loop_
_entity_poly.entity_id
_entity_poly.type
_entity_poly.pdbx_seq_one_letter_code
_entity_poly.pdbx_strand_id
1 'polypeptide(L)'
;MSSSTLSFKVFDLDFPAGSRNKTATLVTGEREALLVDAAFTRADGHRLTAEILDSGKTLTTVFVSHGDPDFYFGAEVIADAFPQARFLATPLVIEHIKHSYDGKLNAWAALGPNLPTRLVELEPLSGDLTLEGHAFQLKGGPAGLPDRHYLWQAEHRALLGGVLLFQQEHVWVADTPTPADRTAWIDLLDEMTALHPDLVVPGHRLPGTAADASAITATRDYLTAFEEELAKAPDGAALTDALVQRYPDNGMLIAAQIGAKVAKGEMTWG
;
A
#
# COMPACT_ATOMS: atom_id res chain seq x y z
N MET A 1 14.64 -28.62 -14.14
CA MET A 1 14.92 -27.24 -14.51
C MET A 1 15.13 -26.51 -13.17
N SER A 2 16.28 -25.88 -12.97
CA SER A 2 16.50 -25.10 -11.75
C SER A 2 15.52 -23.92 -11.79
N SER A 3 14.61 -23.84 -10.80
CA SER A 3 13.77 -22.66 -10.63
C SER A 3 14.71 -21.48 -10.38
N SER A 4 14.63 -20.43 -11.18
CA SER A 4 15.37 -19.19 -10.92
C SER A 4 14.89 -18.63 -9.59
N THR A 5 15.81 -18.20 -8.74
CA THR A 5 15.43 -17.64 -7.43
C THR A 5 15.01 -16.18 -7.61
N LEU A 6 13.82 -15.82 -7.13
CA LEU A 6 13.41 -14.41 -7.08
C LEU A 6 14.18 -13.66 -5.99
N SER A 7 14.46 -12.38 -6.24
CA SER A 7 14.97 -11.45 -5.23
C SER A 7 13.96 -10.34 -4.99
N PHE A 8 13.84 -9.93 -3.73
CA PHE A 8 12.88 -8.92 -3.28
C PHE A 8 13.65 -7.75 -2.67
N LYS A 9 13.59 -6.58 -3.30
CA LYS A 9 14.17 -5.34 -2.77
C LYS A 9 13.06 -4.39 -2.37
N VAL A 10 12.93 -4.15 -1.07
CA VAL A 10 11.95 -3.24 -0.49
C VAL A 10 12.55 -1.85 -0.37
N PHE A 11 11.80 -0.84 -0.81
CA PHE A 11 12.15 0.57 -0.70
C PHE A 11 11.27 1.23 0.34
N ASP A 12 11.90 1.94 1.25
CA ASP A 12 11.23 2.89 2.14
C ASP A 12 11.28 4.26 1.47
N LEU A 13 10.11 4.78 1.08
CA LEU A 13 9.96 6.02 0.33
C LEU A 13 9.35 7.05 1.27
N ASP A 14 10.18 7.98 1.73
CA ASP A 14 9.76 9.04 2.63
C ASP A 14 9.11 10.16 1.84
N PHE A 15 7.97 10.60 2.33
CA PHE A 15 7.25 11.73 1.80
C PHE A 15 7.90 13.05 2.27
N PRO A 16 8.03 14.10 1.38
CA PRO A 16 8.58 15.39 1.81
C PRO A 16 7.68 16.04 2.86
N ALA A 17 7.87 15.77 4.08
CA ALA A 17 7.27 16.35 5.29
C ALA A 17 7.17 15.34 6.43
N GLY A 18 7.84 14.18 6.30
CA GLY A 18 8.04 13.24 7.42
C GLY A 18 6.77 12.58 7.96
N SER A 19 5.77 12.28 7.10
CA SER A 19 4.51 11.81 7.63
C SER A 19 3.86 10.62 6.93
N ARG A 20 4.49 10.02 5.92
CA ARG A 20 3.84 8.95 5.13
C ARG A 20 4.83 7.99 4.53
N ASN A 21 5.43 7.20 5.37
CA ASN A 21 6.36 6.15 5.00
C ASN A 21 5.68 5.10 4.11
N LYS A 22 5.74 5.29 2.80
CA LYS A 22 5.21 4.36 1.80
C LYS A 22 6.30 3.41 1.36
N THR A 23 5.96 2.16 1.10
CA THR A 23 6.88 1.18 0.54
C THR A 23 6.60 0.92 -0.94
N ALA A 24 7.62 0.50 -1.67
CA ALA A 24 7.51 -0.16 -2.96
C ALA A 24 8.41 -1.40 -2.96
N THR A 25 8.13 -2.38 -3.80
CA THR A 25 8.95 -3.60 -3.88
C THR A 25 9.33 -3.90 -5.30
N LEU A 26 10.63 -3.95 -5.59
CA LEU A 26 11.16 -4.49 -6.85
C LEU A 26 11.44 -5.97 -6.67
N VAL A 27 10.74 -6.79 -7.43
CA VAL A 27 10.98 -8.22 -7.53
C VAL A 27 11.74 -8.50 -8.81
N THR A 28 12.88 -9.18 -8.70
CA THR A 28 13.70 -9.53 -9.87
C THR A 28 13.87 -11.03 -9.99
N GLY A 29 13.69 -11.52 -11.21
CA GLY A 29 14.05 -12.86 -11.63
C GLY A 29 15.44 -12.90 -12.29
N GLU A 30 15.66 -13.85 -13.18
CA GLU A 30 16.93 -13.97 -13.89
C GLU A 30 17.14 -12.83 -14.91
N ARG A 31 16.09 -12.40 -15.60
CA ARG A 31 16.13 -11.40 -16.69
C ARG A 31 15.10 -10.30 -16.54
N GLU A 32 13.97 -10.59 -15.89
CA GLU A 32 12.82 -9.71 -15.81
C GLU A 32 12.62 -9.17 -14.40
N ALA A 33 11.85 -8.09 -14.32
CA ALA A 33 11.46 -7.46 -13.07
C ALA A 33 9.96 -7.11 -13.03
N LEU A 34 9.39 -7.20 -11.84
CA LEU A 34 8.07 -6.72 -11.45
C LEU A 34 8.26 -5.64 -10.37
N LEU A 35 7.66 -4.48 -10.56
CA LEU A 35 7.54 -3.47 -9.52
C LEU A 35 6.14 -3.53 -8.89
N VAL A 36 6.08 -3.59 -7.57
CA VAL A 36 4.84 -3.46 -6.79
C VAL A 36 4.81 -2.07 -6.19
N ASP A 37 3.84 -1.28 -6.61
CA ASP A 37 3.60 0.13 -6.32
C ASP A 37 4.67 1.09 -6.87
N ALA A 38 4.20 2.29 -7.26
CA ALA A 38 5.00 3.24 -8.02
C ALA A 38 5.29 4.55 -7.27
N ALA A 39 5.08 4.55 -5.95
CA ALA A 39 5.34 5.67 -5.06
C ALA A 39 4.44 6.92 -5.26
N PHE A 40 4.64 7.91 -4.38
CA PHE A 40 3.81 9.09 -4.29
C PHE A 40 4.27 10.26 -5.16
N THR A 41 5.59 10.44 -5.31
CA THR A 41 6.14 11.61 -5.97
C THR A 41 6.89 11.27 -7.24
N ARG A 42 7.02 12.24 -8.15
CA ARG A 42 7.90 12.08 -9.31
C ARG A 42 9.35 11.83 -8.89
N ALA A 43 9.81 12.48 -7.82
CA ALA A 43 11.15 12.26 -7.28
C ALA A 43 11.37 10.79 -6.85
N ASP A 44 10.38 10.18 -6.20
CA ASP A 44 10.43 8.77 -5.84
C ASP A 44 10.33 7.86 -7.06
N GLY A 45 9.51 8.24 -8.05
CA GLY A 45 9.48 7.57 -9.35
C GLY A 45 10.85 7.54 -10.03
N HIS A 46 11.63 8.66 -9.97
CA HIS A 46 13.01 8.70 -10.47
C HIS A 46 13.95 7.79 -9.68
N ARG A 47 13.82 7.73 -8.33
CA ARG A 47 14.60 6.81 -7.50
C ARG A 47 14.33 5.35 -7.86
N LEU A 48 13.05 4.98 -7.97
CA LEU A 48 12.66 3.62 -8.41
C LEU A 48 13.17 3.32 -9.82
N THR A 49 13.09 4.27 -10.76
CA THR A 49 13.65 4.13 -12.11
C THR A 49 15.15 3.82 -12.07
N ALA A 50 15.92 4.56 -11.29
CA ALA A 50 17.36 4.33 -11.13
C ALA A 50 17.62 2.91 -10.58
N GLU A 51 16.90 2.49 -9.56
CA GLU A 51 17.03 1.15 -8.96
C GLU A 51 16.66 0.01 -9.93
N ILE A 52 15.66 0.21 -10.78
CA ILE A 52 15.31 -0.74 -11.82
C ILE A 52 16.43 -0.84 -12.86
N LEU A 53 16.98 0.29 -13.32
CA LEU A 53 18.13 0.32 -14.24
C LEU A 53 19.36 -0.37 -13.63
N ASP A 54 19.67 -0.09 -12.37
CA ASP A 54 20.82 -0.68 -11.65
C ASP A 54 20.66 -2.19 -11.45
N SER A 55 19.43 -2.70 -11.41
CA SER A 55 19.17 -4.14 -11.37
C SER A 55 19.65 -4.87 -12.63
N GLY A 56 19.78 -4.16 -13.75
CA GLY A 56 20.09 -4.71 -15.08
C GLY A 56 19.00 -5.64 -15.64
N LYS A 57 17.80 -5.64 -15.03
CA LYS A 57 16.66 -6.46 -15.46
C LYS A 57 15.69 -5.67 -16.34
N THR A 58 14.94 -6.40 -17.17
CA THR A 58 13.88 -5.80 -17.97
C THR A 58 12.62 -5.66 -17.12
N LEU A 59 12.19 -4.43 -16.83
CA LEU A 59 10.89 -4.20 -16.19
C LEU A 59 9.79 -4.60 -17.17
N THR A 60 9.01 -5.63 -16.81
CA THR A 60 7.89 -6.12 -17.64
C THR A 60 6.55 -5.68 -17.09
N THR A 61 6.46 -5.49 -15.78
CA THR A 61 5.18 -5.24 -15.10
C THR A 61 5.37 -4.28 -13.93
N VAL A 62 4.41 -3.35 -13.80
CA VAL A 62 4.18 -2.53 -12.61
C VAL A 62 2.78 -2.86 -12.12
N PHE A 63 2.65 -3.33 -10.88
CA PHE A 63 1.36 -3.57 -10.24
C PHE A 63 1.06 -2.45 -9.27
N VAL A 64 -0.02 -1.69 -9.53
CA VAL A 64 -0.56 -0.66 -8.63
C VAL A 64 -1.62 -1.33 -7.74
N SER A 65 -1.28 -1.50 -6.48
CA SER A 65 -2.08 -2.31 -5.57
C SER A 65 -3.25 -1.57 -4.94
N HIS A 66 -3.24 -0.22 -4.95
CA HIS A 66 -4.30 0.60 -4.36
C HIS A 66 -4.51 1.92 -5.13
N GLY A 67 -5.70 2.52 -4.93
CA GLY A 67 -6.12 3.73 -5.64
C GLY A 67 -5.68 5.05 -5.01
N ASP A 68 -4.92 5.06 -3.92
CA ASP A 68 -4.40 6.28 -3.33
C ASP A 68 -3.12 6.77 -4.02
N PRO A 69 -2.86 8.11 -4.01
CA PRO A 69 -1.78 8.73 -4.77
C PRO A 69 -0.39 8.14 -4.51
N ASP A 70 -0.13 7.73 -3.28
CA ASP A 70 1.14 7.17 -2.84
C ASP A 70 1.45 5.78 -3.42
N PHE A 71 0.49 5.17 -4.12
CA PHE A 71 0.68 3.91 -4.84
C PHE A 71 0.96 4.09 -6.32
N TYR A 72 0.62 5.26 -6.94
CA TYR A 72 0.70 5.38 -8.39
C TYR A 72 1.17 6.74 -8.95
N PHE A 73 1.27 7.83 -8.17
CA PHE A 73 1.66 9.14 -8.71
C PHE A 73 3.08 9.15 -9.33
N GLY A 74 4.00 8.33 -8.84
CA GLY A 74 5.33 8.18 -9.43
C GLY A 74 5.37 7.36 -10.73
N ALA A 75 4.26 6.73 -11.12
CA ALA A 75 4.19 5.83 -12.27
C ALA A 75 4.53 6.51 -13.61
N GLU A 76 4.23 7.80 -13.77
CA GLU A 76 4.56 8.56 -14.99
C GLU A 76 6.04 8.48 -15.35
N VAL A 77 6.92 8.67 -14.37
CA VAL A 77 8.37 8.65 -14.56
C VAL A 77 8.84 7.25 -14.97
N ILE A 78 8.27 6.23 -14.34
CA ILE A 78 8.60 4.83 -14.64
C ILE A 78 8.12 4.46 -16.04
N ALA A 79 6.91 4.88 -16.44
CA ALA A 79 6.36 4.64 -17.76
C ALA A 79 7.17 5.32 -18.87
N ASP A 80 7.69 6.53 -18.63
CA ASP A 80 8.55 7.23 -19.57
C ASP A 80 9.90 6.51 -19.76
N ALA A 81 10.46 5.94 -18.71
CA ALA A 81 11.71 5.20 -18.73
C ALA A 81 11.56 3.77 -19.31
N PHE A 82 10.41 3.12 -19.08
CA PHE A 82 10.14 1.73 -19.46
C PHE A 82 8.81 1.62 -20.24
N PRO A 83 8.74 2.18 -21.46
CA PRO A 83 7.49 2.25 -22.23
C PRO A 83 6.94 0.87 -22.65
N GLN A 84 7.74 -0.19 -22.55
CA GLN A 84 7.32 -1.58 -22.83
C GLN A 84 6.68 -2.26 -21.60
N ALA A 85 6.82 -1.69 -20.41
CA ALA A 85 6.26 -2.27 -19.20
C ALA A 85 4.73 -2.11 -19.17
N ARG A 86 4.04 -3.14 -18.69
CA ARG A 86 2.60 -3.10 -18.48
C ARG A 86 2.31 -2.56 -17.09
N PHE A 87 1.37 -1.62 -17.00
CA PHE A 87 0.91 -1.06 -15.72
C PHE A 87 -0.46 -1.65 -15.41
N LEU A 88 -0.56 -2.39 -14.33
CA LEU A 88 -1.74 -3.20 -13.98
C LEU A 88 -2.30 -2.77 -12.63
N ALA A 89 -3.63 -2.81 -12.51
CA ALA A 89 -4.35 -2.72 -11.25
C ALA A 89 -5.67 -3.50 -11.34
N THR A 90 -6.33 -3.77 -10.21
CA THR A 90 -7.67 -4.37 -10.26
C THR A 90 -8.68 -3.38 -10.85
N PRO A 91 -9.79 -3.87 -11.46
CA PRO A 91 -10.80 -2.98 -12.06
C PRO A 91 -11.33 -1.90 -11.11
N LEU A 92 -11.58 -2.23 -9.84
CA LEU A 92 -12.07 -1.27 -8.84
C LEU A 92 -11.01 -0.20 -8.50
N VAL A 93 -9.74 -0.58 -8.41
CA VAL A 93 -8.63 0.38 -8.22
C VAL A 93 -8.53 1.32 -9.41
N ILE A 94 -8.64 0.81 -10.64
CA ILE A 94 -8.63 1.65 -11.86
C ILE A 94 -9.80 2.64 -11.85
N GLU A 95 -10.99 2.19 -11.50
CA GLU A 95 -12.19 3.04 -11.41
C GLU A 95 -12.01 4.13 -10.36
N HIS A 96 -11.54 3.76 -9.15
CA HIS A 96 -11.26 4.71 -8.08
C HIS A 96 -10.24 5.77 -8.51
N ILE A 97 -9.11 5.35 -9.12
CA ILE A 97 -8.09 6.27 -9.63
C ILE A 97 -8.68 7.24 -10.64
N LYS A 98 -9.39 6.76 -11.66
CA LYS A 98 -9.99 7.61 -12.69
C LYS A 98 -10.98 8.63 -12.13
N HIS A 99 -11.77 8.22 -11.13
CA HIS A 99 -12.75 9.09 -10.50
C HIS A 99 -12.09 10.17 -9.61
N SER A 100 -11.03 9.81 -8.88
CA SER A 100 -10.46 10.67 -7.84
C SER A 100 -9.21 11.46 -8.26
N TYR A 101 -8.61 11.17 -9.42
CA TYR A 101 -7.29 11.69 -9.83
C TYR A 101 -7.18 13.22 -9.77
N ASP A 102 -8.11 13.95 -10.39
CA ASP A 102 -8.08 15.41 -10.42
C ASP A 102 -8.28 16.01 -9.02
N GLY A 103 -9.15 15.44 -8.23
CA GLY A 103 -9.35 15.83 -6.83
C GLY A 103 -8.08 15.65 -5.99
N LYS A 104 -7.39 14.53 -6.19
CA LYS A 104 -6.14 14.22 -5.50
C LYS A 104 -4.99 15.14 -5.94
N LEU A 105 -4.89 15.49 -7.23
CA LEU A 105 -3.93 16.51 -7.70
C LEU A 105 -4.17 17.86 -7.02
N ASN A 106 -5.43 18.29 -6.91
CA ASN A 106 -5.78 19.54 -6.24
C ASN A 106 -5.46 19.49 -4.73
N ALA A 107 -5.78 18.40 -4.05
CA ALA A 107 -5.49 18.23 -2.64
C ALA A 107 -3.97 18.28 -2.33
N TRP A 108 -3.16 17.82 -3.27
CA TRP A 108 -1.69 17.76 -3.15
C TRP A 108 -0.97 18.88 -3.92
N ALA A 109 -1.67 19.92 -4.36
CA ALA A 109 -1.10 21.00 -5.17
C ALA A 109 0.17 21.65 -4.59
N ALA A 110 0.33 21.61 -3.26
CA ALA A 110 1.54 22.11 -2.58
C ALA A 110 2.84 21.39 -2.98
N LEU A 111 2.76 20.18 -3.56
CA LEU A 111 3.91 19.45 -4.08
C LEU A 111 4.46 20.01 -5.38
N GLY A 112 3.70 20.89 -6.06
CA GLY A 112 4.12 21.58 -7.27
C GLY A 112 4.65 20.63 -8.36
N PRO A 113 5.89 20.86 -8.87
CA PRO A 113 6.45 20.05 -9.96
C PRO A 113 6.75 18.58 -9.57
N ASN A 114 6.59 18.22 -8.31
CA ASN A 114 6.76 16.85 -7.84
C ASN A 114 5.48 15.98 -8.00
N LEU A 115 4.37 16.59 -8.43
CA LEU A 115 3.16 15.89 -8.84
C LEU A 115 3.30 15.34 -10.27
N PRO A 116 2.57 14.25 -10.62
CA PRO A 116 2.50 13.77 -11.99
C PRO A 116 1.83 14.81 -12.90
N THR A 117 2.22 14.84 -14.16
CA THR A 117 1.63 15.70 -15.19
C THR A 117 0.54 15.01 -16.01
N ARG A 118 0.50 13.67 -15.91
CA ARG A 118 -0.51 12.84 -16.59
C ARG A 118 -0.79 11.57 -15.75
N LEU A 119 -1.97 11.04 -15.92
CA LEU A 119 -2.30 9.70 -15.45
C LEU A 119 -1.74 8.66 -16.42
N VAL A 120 -1.04 7.64 -15.90
CA VAL A 120 -0.62 6.47 -16.68
C VAL A 120 -1.84 5.58 -16.89
N GLU A 121 -1.99 5.06 -18.11
CA GLU A 121 -3.05 4.11 -18.40
C GLU A 121 -2.76 2.77 -17.71
N LEU A 122 -3.76 2.27 -16.96
CA LEU A 122 -3.67 1.01 -16.24
C LEU A 122 -4.54 -0.04 -16.95
N GLU A 123 -3.97 -1.22 -17.17
CA GLU A 123 -4.68 -2.38 -17.69
C GLU A 123 -5.35 -3.15 -16.53
N PRO A 124 -6.57 -3.69 -16.73
CA PRO A 124 -7.25 -4.43 -15.68
C PRO A 124 -6.60 -5.79 -15.41
N LEU A 125 -6.30 -6.06 -14.14
CA LEU A 125 -5.87 -7.35 -13.63
C LEU A 125 -7.04 -8.04 -12.93
N SER A 126 -7.41 -9.24 -13.36
CA SER A 126 -8.50 -10.04 -12.77
C SER A 126 -8.05 -11.44 -12.32
N GLY A 127 -6.76 -11.68 -12.25
CA GLY A 127 -6.18 -12.98 -11.86
C GLY A 127 -4.73 -12.83 -11.43
N ASP A 128 -4.01 -13.94 -11.38
CA ASP A 128 -2.64 -13.99 -10.93
C ASP A 128 -1.67 -13.30 -11.92
N LEU A 129 -0.60 -12.74 -11.38
CA LEU A 129 0.56 -12.26 -12.15
C LEU A 129 1.60 -13.36 -12.26
N THR A 130 2.46 -13.26 -13.26
CA THR A 130 3.63 -14.15 -13.40
C THR A 130 4.88 -13.35 -13.71
N LEU A 131 6.00 -13.74 -13.12
CA LEU A 131 7.34 -13.28 -13.47
C LEU A 131 8.22 -14.49 -13.72
N GLU A 132 8.68 -14.69 -14.97
CA GLU A 132 9.51 -15.83 -15.39
C GLU A 132 8.96 -17.21 -14.95
N GLY A 133 7.63 -17.37 -14.93
CA GLY A 133 6.95 -18.60 -14.53
C GLY A 133 6.62 -18.70 -13.03
N HIS A 134 7.11 -17.79 -12.20
CA HIS A 134 6.71 -17.69 -10.81
C HIS A 134 5.36 -16.98 -10.67
N ALA A 135 4.40 -17.64 -10.03
CA ALA A 135 3.06 -17.09 -9.83
C ALA A 135 3.00 -16.14 -8.63
N PHE A 136 2.34 -15.01 -8.82
CA PHE A 136 1.95 -14.07 -7.75
C PHE A 136 0.43 -14.07 -7.71
N GLN A 137 -0.13 -14.75 -6.72
CA GLN A 137 -1.57 -14.88 -6.56
C GLN A 137 -2.18 -13.56 -6.11
N LEU A 138 -3.16 -13.07 -6.86
CA LEU A 138 -3.96 -11.93 -6.43
C LEU A 138 -4.97 -12.39 -5.37
N LYS A 139 -4.80 -11.92 -4.13
CA LYS A 139 -5.64 -12.26 -2.98
C LYS A 139 -6.31 -11.04 -2.39
N GLY A 140 -7.28 -11.26 -1.49
CA GLY A 140 -8.08 -10.20 -0.90
C GLY A 140 -9.37 -9.91 -1.67
N GLY A 141 -9.90 -8.71 -1.53
CA GLY A 141 -11.15 -8.29 -2.16
C GLY A 141 -12.40 -8.96 -1.58
N PRO A 142 -12.52 -9.18 -0.24
CA PRO A 142 -13.76 -9.70 0.34
C PRO A 142 -14.91 -8.70 0.16
N ALA A 143 -16.15 -9.17 0.30
CA ALA A 143 -17.34 -8.37 0.06
C ALA A 143 -17.38 -7.05 0.85
N GLY A 144 -16.81 -7.02 2.07
CA GLY A 144 -16.71 -5.80 2.88
C GLY A 144 -15.55 -4.86 2.47
N LEU A 145 -14.57 -5.35 1.70
CA LEU A 145 -13.38 -4.62 1.26
C LEU A 145 -13.02 -5.01 -0.18
N PRO A 146 -13.86 -4.75 -1.18
CA PRO A 146 -13.73 -5.33 -2.51
C PRO A 146 -12.55 -4.75 -3.31
N ASP A 147 -12.01 -3.60 -2.92
CA ASP A 147 -10.85 -2.94 -3.52
C ASP A 147 -9.52 -3.28 -2.82
N ARG A 148 -9.54 -4.02 -1.70
CA ARG A 148 -8.36 -4.33 -0.89
C ARG A 148 -7.74 -5.65 -1.31
N HIS A 149 -6.69 -5.57 -2.11
CA HIS A 149 -5.95 -6.71 -2.65
C HIS A 149 -4.48 -6.67 -2.27
N TYR A 150 -3.84 -7.83 -2.32
CA TYR A 150 -2.40 -8.01 -2.16
C TYR A 150 -1.92 -9.16 -3.06
N LEU A 151 -0.60 -9.21 -3.31
CA LEU A 151 0.03 -10.31 -4.02
C LEU A 151 0.65 -11.30 -3.03
N TRP A 152 0.39 -12.59 -3.23
CA TRP A 152 0.99 -13.70 -2.51
C TRP A 152 1.89 -14.51 -3.43
N GLN A 153 3.18 -14.56 -3.12
CA GLN A 153 4.16 -15.41 -3.82
C GLN A 153 4.49 -16.63 -2.93
N ALA A 154 3.90 -17.78 -3.26
CA ALA A 154 3.88 -18.94 -2.37
C ALA A 154 5.25 -19.63 -2.18
N GLU A 155 6.09 -19.68 -3.22
CA GLU A 155 7.41 -20.34 -3.16
C GLU A 155 8.36 -19.63 -2.17
N HIS A 156 8.29 -18.30 -2.08
CA HIS A 156 9.10 -17.46 -1.19
C HIS A 156 8.32 -17.00 0.03
N ARG A 157 7.05 -17.43 0.17
CA ARG A 157 6.15 -17.03 1.25
C ARG A 157 6.14 -15.51 1.46
N ALA A 158 6.07 -14.77 0.32
CA ALA A 158 6.13 -13.32 0.29
C ALA A 158 4.75 -12.70 0.06
N LEU A 159 4.40 -11.73 0.90
CA LEU A 159 3.18 -10.93 0.84
C LEU A 159 3.56 -9.50 0.49
N LEU A 160 3.02 -8.98 -0.63
CA LEU A 160 3.42 -7.70 -1.22
C LEU A 160 2.23 -6.85 -1.61
N GLY A 161 2.36 -5.54 -1.47
CA GLY A 161 1.38 -4.56 -1.93
C GLY A 161 0.13 -4.46 -1.05
N GLY A 162 -0.73 -3.53 -1.44
CA GLY A 162 -1.96 -3.21 -0.70
C GLY A 162 -1.76 -2.24 0.46
N VAL A 163 -2.89 -1.68 0.89
CA VAL A 163 -2.97 -0.71 2.00
C VAL A 163 -3.45 -1.37 3.30
N LEU A 164 -3.29 -2.70 3.38
CA LEU A 164 -3.82 -3.51 4.47
C LEU A 164 -2.92 -3.59 5.69
N LEU A 165 -1.62 -3.24 5.55
CA LEU A 165 -0.62 -3.44 6.59
C LEU A 165 0.13 -2.15 6.90
N PHE A 166 0.27 -1.89 8.21
CA PHE A 166 0.96 -0.74 8.78
C PHE A 166 1.93 -1.22 9.87
N GLN A 167 3.16 -0.71 9.87
CA GLN A 167 4.18 -1.08 10.84
C GLN A 167 4.77 0.15 11.51
N GLN A 168 4.55 0.31 12.81
CA GLN A 168 4.90 1.50 13.60
C GLN A 168 4.32 2.80 13.01
N GLU A 169 3.12 2.70 12.47
CA GLU A 169 2.33 3.81 11.93
C GLU A 169 0.91 3.71 12.45
N HIS A 170 0.23 4.84 12.64
CA HIS A 170 -1.20 4.83 12.87
C HIS A 170 -1.91 4.33 11.62
N VAL A 171 -2.86 3.41 11.79
CA VAL A 171 -3.58 2.77 10.68
C VAL A 171 -4.57 3.74 10.05
N TRP A 172 -4.60 3.79 8.73
CA TRP A 172 -5.54 4.60 7.98
C TRP A 172 -6.91 3.94 7.91
N VAL A 173 -7.78 4.26 8.88
CA VAL A 173 -9.14 3.70 8.99
C VAL A 173 -10.23 4.59 8.38
N ALA A 174 -9.86 5.73 7.78
CA ALA A 174 -10.85 6.66 7.23
C ALA A 174 -11.68 6.06 6.09
N ASP A 175 -11.11 5.13 5.31
CA ASP A 175 -11.81 4.43 4.22
C ASP A 175 -12.62 3.22 4.71
N THR A 176 -12.57 2.90 5.99
CA THR A 176 -13.32 1.81 6.63
C THR A 176 -14.18 2.37 7.78
N PRO A 177 -15.18 3.22 7.46
CA PRO A 177 -15.88 4.03 8.45
C PRO A 177 -16.74 3.20 9.40
N THR A 178 -17.17 1.99 9.00
CA THR A 178 -18.06 1.18 9.81
C THR A 178 -17.32 0.08 10.58
N PRO A 179 -17.84 -0.37 11.73
CA PRO A 179 -17.30 -1.53 12.44
C PRO A 179 -17.29 -2.81 11.59
N ALA A 180 -18.24 -2.97 10.67
CA ALA A 180 -18.30 -4.13 9.77
C ALA A 180 -17.13 -4.16 8.80
N ASP A 181 -16.73 -3.00 8.24
CA ASP A 181 -15.57 -2.88 7.34
C ASP A 181 -14.28 -3.24 8.08
N ARG A 182 -14.11 -2.74 9.31
CA ARG A 182 -12.93 -3.03 10.12
C ARG A 182 -12.90 -4.47 10.62
N THR A 183 -14.05 -5.11 10.85
CA THR A 183 -14.14 -6.55 11.12
C THR A 183 -13.69 -7.35 9.90
N ALA A 184 -14.19 -7.01 8.69
CA ALA A 184 -13.75 -7.65 7.45
C ALA A 184 -12.24 -7.48 7.22
N TRP A 185 -11.65 -6.35 7.65
CA TRP A 185 -10.21 -6.15 7.59
C TRP A 185 -9.47 -7.08 8.56
N ILE A 186 -9.93 -7.22 9.80
CA ILE A 186 -9.34 -8.16 10.78
C ILE A 186 -9.42 -9.60 10.26
N ASP A 187 -10.56 -10.02 9.69
CA ASP A 187 -10.73 -11.35 9.10
C ASP A 187 -9.69 -11.59 7.98
N LEU A 188 -9.45 -10.58 7.12
CA LEU A 188 -8.46 -10.66 6.05
C LEU A 188 -7.01 -10.75 6.60
N LEU A 189 -6.71 -10.08 7.72
CA LEU A 189 -5.42 -10.20 8.41
C LEU A 189 -5.24 -11.60 9.02
N ASP A 190 -6.30 -12.21 9.51
CA ASP A 190 -6.28 -13.60 10.00
C ASP A 190 -6.04 -14.59 8.84
N GLU A 191 -6.61 -14.36 7.66
CA GLU A 191 -6.29 -15.12 6.44
C GLU A 191 -4.82 -14.97 6.03
N MET A 192 -4.26 -13.74 6.07
CA MET A 192 -2.84 -13.50 5.80
C MET A 192 -1.95 -14.26 6.78
N THR A 193 -2.30 -14.26 8.05
CA THR A 193 -1.57 -15.00 9.10
C THR A 193 -1.56 -16.50 8.82
N ALA A 194 -2.67 -17.07 8.35
CA ALA A 194 -2.80 -18.48 8.01
C ALA A 194 -1.93 -18.92 6.82
N LEU A 195 -1.46 -17.99 5.99
CA LEU A 195 -0.47 -18.26 4.93
C LEU A 195 0.93 -18.48 5.48
N HIS A 196 1.19 -18.16 6.74
CA HIS A 196 2.50 -18.21 7.39
C HIS A 196 3.61 -17.53 6.58
N PRO A 197 3.49 -16.24 6.21
CA PRO A 197 4.46 -15.57 5.39
C PRO A 197 5.81 -15.38 6.10
N ASP A 198 6.91 -15.44 5.32
CA ASP A 198 8.26 -15.17 5.80
C ASP A 198 8.67 -13.72 5.48
N LEU A 199 8.26 -13.21 4.31
CA LEU A 199 8.41 -11.82 3.91
C LEU A 199 7.03 -11.15 3.87
N VAL A 200 6.86 -10.07 4.62
CA VAL A 200 5.65 -9.25 4.59
C VAL A 200 6.06 -7.81 4.40
N VAL A 201 5.60 -7.19 3.31
CA VAL A 201 5.89 -5.79 3.03
C VAL A 201 4.65 -4.96 3.32
N PRO A 202 4.60 -4.21 4.44
CA PRO A 202 3.51 -3.29 4.72
C PRO A 202 3.44 -2.18 3.68
N GLY A 203 2.24 -1.70 3.35
CA GLY A 203 2.07 -0.51 2.50
C GLY A 203 2.70 0.73 3.12
N HIS A 204 2.57 0.85 4.45
CA HIS A 204 3.17 1.92 5.24
C HIS A 204 3.96 1.33 6.41
N ARG A 205 5.19 1.80 6.60
CA ARG A 205 6.01 1.40 7.74
C ARG A 205 7.03 2.47 8.11
N LEU A 206 7.39 2.54 9.37
CA LEU A 206 8.55 3.33 9.77
C LEU A 206 9.81 2.72 9.14
N PRO A 207 10.66 3.51 8.44
CA PRO A 207 11.86 3.01 7.79
C PRO A 207 12.76 2.20 8.74
N GLY A 208 13.26 1.06 8.24
CA GLY A 208 14.13 0.18 9.02
C GLY A 208 13.40 -0.82 9.92
N THR A 209 12.07 -0.82 9.97
CA THR A 209 11.31 -1.89 10.64
C THR A 209 11.41 -3.20 9.85
N ALA A 210 11.22 -4.33 10.55
CA ALA A 210 11.29 -5.64 9.91
C ALA A 210 10.16 -5.82 8.87
N ALA A 211 10.49 -6.46 7.75
CA ALA A 211 9.51 -6.83 6.73
C ALA A 211 9.08 -8.29 6.96
N ASP A 212 8.37 -8.56 8.05
CA ASP A 212 7.94 -9.88 8.47
C ASP A 212 6.49 -9.90 8.98
N ALA A 213 6.02 -11.04 9.44
CA ALA A 213 4.64 -11.25 9.90
C ALA A 213 4.23 -10.36 11.10
N SER A 214 5.18 -9.69 11.78
CA SER A 214 4.85 -8.76 12.87
C SER A 214 3.99 -7.59 12.41
N ALA A 215 4.08 -7.20 11.14
CA ALA A 215 3.23 -6.16 10.56
C ALA A 215 1.74 -6.55 10.53
N ILE A 216 1.44 -7.84 10.29
CA ILE A 216 0.06 -8.35 10.31
C ILE A 216 -0.48 -8.23 11.74
N THR A 217 0.29 -8.71 12.71
CA THR A 217 -0.09 -8.64 14.13
C THR A 217 -0.26 -7.19 14.60
N ALA A 218 0.68 -6.31 14.27
CA ALA A 218 0.64 -4.90 14.66
C ALA A 218 -0.62 -4.19 14.13
N THR A 219 -0.96 -4.43 12.84
CA THR A 219 -2.16 -3.82 12.24
C THR A 219 -3.43 -4.38 12.88
N ARG A 220 -3.49 -5.70 13.11
CA ARG A 220 -4.63 -6.36 13.75
C ARG A 220 -4.87 -5.85 15.17
N ASP A 221 -3.80 -5.75 15.96
CA ASP A 221 -3.86 -5.27 17.33
C ASP A 221 -4.28 -3.80 17.38
N TYR A 222 -3.80 -3.00 16.42
CA TYR A 222 -4.23 -1.60 16.31
C TYR A 222 -5.73 -1.48 15.99
N LEU A 223 -6.26 -2.25 15.04
CA LEU A 223 -7.69 -2.23 14.71
C LEU A 223 -8.55 -2.67 15.88
N THR A 224 -8.12 -3.69 16.64
CA THR A 224 -8.79 -4.12 17.86
C THR A 224 -8.79 -3.02 18.92
N ALA A 225 -7.64 -2.39 19.13
CA ALA A 225 -7.50 -1.26 20.06
C ALA A 225 -8.34 -0.05 19.64
N PHE A 226 -8.41 0.23 18.33
CA PHE A 226 -9.23 1.30 17.78
C PHE A 226 -10.70 1.12 18.16
N GLU A 227 -11.26 -0.09 18.00
CA GLU A 227 -12.65 -0.38 18.40
C GLU A 227 -12.87 -0.23 19.92
N GLU A 228 -11.91 -0.68 20.73
CA GLU A 228 -11.97 -0.54 22.19
C GLU A 228 -11.99 0.93 22.62
N GLU A 229 -11.14 1.77 22.02
CA GLU A 229 -11.07 3.20 22.35
C GLU A 229 -12.22 3.99 21.72
N LEU A 230 -12.67 3.61 20.52
CA LEU A 230 -13.84 4.21 19.87
C LEU A 230 -15.10 4.08 20.74
N ALA A 231 -15.30 2.93 21.40
CA ALA A 231 -16.44 2.70 22.29
C ALA A 231 -16.44 3.59 23.54
N LYS A 232 -15.27 4.04 23.98
CA LYS A 232 -15.09 4.82 25.22
C LYS A 232 -15.04 6.33 24.96
N ALA A 233 -14.42 6.72 23.84
CA ALA A 233 -14.17 8.13 23.54
C ALA A 233 -15.48 8.89 23.25
N PRO A 234 -15.68 10.09 23.82
CA PRO A 234 -16.87 10.91 23.55
C PRO A 234 -16.85 11.54 22.14
N ASP A 235 -15.66 11.81 21.60
CA ASP A 235 -15.45 12.50 20.31
C ASP A 235 -14.16 12.05 19.64
N GLY A 236 -13.90 12.58 18.43
CA GLY A 236 -12.72 12.24 17.62
C GLY A 236 -11.41 12.72 18.24
N ALA A 237 -11.43 13.84 18.97
CA ALA A 237 -10.24 14.35 19.66
C ALA A 237 -9.82 13.40 20.79
N ALA A 238 -10.76 13.01 21.65
CA ALA A 238 -10.51 12.06 22.73
C ALA A 238 -10.07 10.69 22.22
N LEU A 239 -10.64 10.21 21.10
CA LEU A 239 -10.19 8.97 20.44
C LEU A 239 -8.76 9.09 19.93
N THR A 240 -8.43 10.21 19.30
CA THR A 240 -7.06 10.47 18.82
C THR A 240 -6.06 10.44 19.98
N ASP A 241 -6.36 11.13 21.07
CA ASP A 241 -5.50 11.20 22.27
C ASP A 241 -5.30 9.81 22.87
N ALA A 242 -6.35 9.00 22.96
CA ALA A 242 -6.27 7.62 23.46
C ALA A 242 -5.38 6.73 22.57
N LEU A 243 -5.50 6.84 21.24
CA LEU A 243 -4.67 6.09 20.28
C LEU A 243 -3.20 6.52 20.36
N VAL A 244 -2.92 7.82 20.46
CA VAL A 244 -1.55 8.34 20.62
C VAL A 244 -0.95 7.90 21.96
N GLN A 245 -1.73 7.88 23.03
CA GLN A 245 -1.26 7.38 24.31
C GLN A 245 -0.95 5.87 24.27
N ARG A 246 -1.74 5.08 23.55
CA ARG A 246 -1.55 3.62 23.42
C ARG A 246 -0.41 3.26 22.49
N TYR A 247 -0.15 4.09 21.47
CA TYR A 247 0.87 3.92 20.44
C TYR A 247 1.75 5.17 20.27
N PRO A 248 2.53 5.54 21.31
CA PRO A 248 3.25 6.82 21.33
C PRO A 248 4.38 6.93 20.31
N ASP A 249 4.89 5.78 19.82
CA ASP A 249 5.99 5.70 18.88
C ASP A 249 5.53 5.54 17.42
N ASN A 250 4.20 5.50 17.19
CA ASN A 250 3.67 5.38 15.83
C ASN A 250 3.72 6.72 15.08
N GLY A 251 4.19 6.66 13.83
CA GLY A 251 4.10 7.77 12.88
C GLY A 251 2.68 7.96 12.32
N MET A 252 2.57 8.74 11.23
CA MET A 252 1.29 9.02 10.56
C MET A 252 0.16 9.50 11.49
N LEU A 253 0.46 10.43 12.40
CA LEU A 253 -0.54 11.00 13.32
C LEU A 253 -1.83 11.46 12.60
N ILE A 254 -1.70 11.95 11.37
CA ILE A 254 -2.84 12.36 10.53
C ILE A 254 -3.83 11.20 10.30
N ALA A 255 -3.38 9.95 10.24
CA ALA A 255 -4.25 8.78 10.09
C ALA A 255 -5.13 8.58 11.32
N ALA A 256 -4.55 8.71 12.53
CA ALA A 256 -5.32 8.67 13.78
C ALA A 256 -6.34 9.82 13.84
N GLN A 257 -5.92 11.04 13.49
CA GLN A 257 -6.77 12.24 13.56
C GLN A 257 -7.98 12.19 12.62
N ILE A 258 -7.75 11.80 11.35
CA ILE A 258 -8.81 11.72 10.35
C ILE A 258 -9.68 10.50 10.63
N GLY A 259 -9.07 9.34 10.87
CA GLY A 259 -9.79 8.10 11.15
C GLY A 259 -10.70 8.21 12.37
N ALA A 260 -10.24 8.88 13.44
CA ALA A 260 -11.05 9.12 14.64
C ALA A 260 -12.27 10.00 14.35
N LYS A 261 -12.10 11.10 13.60
CA LYS A 261 -13.22 12.00 13.25
C LYS A 261 -14.25 11.31 12.35
N VAL A 262 -13.78 10.52 11.37
CA VAL A 262 -14.66 9.76 10.48
C VAL A 262 -15.46 8.72 11.28
N ALA A 263 -14.80 7.95 12.14
CA ALA A 263 -15.45 6.92 12.94
C ALA A 263 -16.45 7.51 13.96
N LYS A 264 -16.25 8.76 14.39
CA LYS A 264 -17.20 9.50 15.26
C LYS A 264 -18.30 10.25 14.47
N GLY A 265 -18.28 10.21 13.14
CA GLY A 265 -19.25 10.93 12.31
C GLY A 265 -19.05 12.46 12.28
N GLU A 266 -17.90 12.95 12.70
CA GLU A 266 -17.54 14.37 12.72
C GLU A 266 -16.98 14.84 11.38
N MET A 267 -16.63 13.91 10.49
CA MET A 267 -16.06 14.16 9.17
C MET A 267 -16.52 13.10 8.18
N THR A 268 -16.77 13.50 6.95
CA THR A 268 -16.92 12.57 5.82
C THR A 268 -15.58 12.49 5.09
N TRP A 269 -15.17 11.30 4.71
CA TRP A 269 -13.97 11.04 3.92
C TRP A 269 -14.35 10.29 2.63
N GLY A 270 -13.73 10.67 1.48
CA GLY A 270 -14.00 10.11 0.15
C GLY A 270 -14.63 11.10 -0.80
#